data_f1f6f8b97f793ab29c25b24e3ed3d20d
#
_entry.id   f1f6f8b97f793ab29c25b24e3ed3d20d
#
_cell.length_a   1.000
_cell.length_b   1.000
_cell.length_c   1.000
_cell.angle_alpha   90.00
_cell.angle_beta   90.00
_cell.angle_gamma   90.00
#
_symmetry.space_group_name_H-M   'P 1'
#
loop_
_entity.id
_entity.type
_entity.pdbx_description
1 polymer ?
#
loop_
_entity_poly.entity_id
_entity_poly.type
_entity_poly.pdbx_seq_one_letter_code
_entity_poly.pdbx_strand_id
1 'polypeptide(L)'
;MIKTNDFTDYYTKRHANMIKQFEQWFRCVRKSATPHITSEQSERVHEIALKEYETLIPEIPYIGGKKVAGTRNLVGSVILLAYIRAFEKEGLSERVIGEIVYKSFDAFFARIPAVFGTLAGKLMFVPWYVKKRKKTMERVAALPYTEGFVSSFVPCVDGSFVFGQDVSECAIHKFYVKHDARKYVPYLCLGDYPMFRRLNIGFFRTKTIGHGDAVCDFRFKKGKTESGWPPENLAEWQGSREN
;
A
#
# COMPACT_ATOMS: atom_id res chain seq x y z
N MET A 1 -15.57 -25.98 5.80
CA MET A 1 -15.91 -24.62 6.28
C MET A 1 -14.98 -24.27 7.42
N ILE A 2 -13.98 -23.39 7.19
CA ILE A 2 -13.16 -22.84 8.27
C ILE A 2 -14.05 -21.85 9.01
N LYS A 3 -14.27 -22.07 10.30
CA LYS A 3 -15.07 -21.17 11.13
C LYS A 3 -14.41 -19.80 11.14
N THR A 4 -15.10 -18.78 10.62
CA THR A 4 -14.65 -17.37 10.53
C THR A 4 -14.30 -16.77 11.90
N ASN A 5 -14.71 -17.41 13.01
CA ASN A 5 -14.47 -16.96 14.39
C ASN A 5 -13.04 -17.20 14.93
N ASP A 6 -12.18 -17.96 14.22
CA ASP A 6 -10.88 -18.32 14.78
C ASP A 6 -9.77 -17.26 14.58
N PHE A 7 -10.05 -16.21 13.80
CA PHE A 7 -9.05 -15.21 13.41
C PHE A 7 -9.35 -13.78 13.85
N THR A 8 -10.49 -13.51 14.48
CA THR A 8 -10.88 -12.18 14.98
C THR A 8 -9.84 -11.56 15.92
N ASP A 9 -9.12 -12.40 16.67
CA ASP A 9 -8.08 -11.97 17.62
C ASP A 9 -6.67 -11.95 17.04
N TYR A 10 -6.49 -12.23 15.74
CA TYR A 10 -5.14 -12.40 15.18
C TYR A 10 -4.23 -11.20 15.41
N TYR A 11 -4.74 -10.00 15.16
CA TYR A 11 -3.99 -8.75 15.31
C TYR A 11 -3.96 -8.28 16.75
N THR A 12 -5.05 -8.43 17.50
CA THR A 12 -5.13 -8.08 18.92
C THR A 12 -4.13 -8.89 19.77
N LYS A 13 -4.00 -10.17 19.51
CA LYS A 13 -2.96 -11.04 20.15
C LYS A 13 -1.53 -10.62 19.78
N ARG A 14 -1.34 -9.78 18.80
CA ARG A 14 -0.05 -9.22 18.35
C ARG A 14 0.09 -7.74 18.62
N HIS A 15 -0.72 -7.18 19.51
CA HIS A 15 -0.80 -5.76 19.81
C HIS A 15 0.58 -5.10 19.95
N ALA A 16 1.47 -5.63 20.77
CA ALA A 16 2.81 -5.08 20.96
C ALA A 16 3.61 -4.98 19.63
N ASN A 17 3.43 -5.95 18.72
CA ASN A 17 4.06 -5.90 17.39
C ASN A 17 3.38 -4.85 16.48
N MET A 18 2.07 -4.70 16.59
CA MET A 18 1.31 -3.69 15.84
C MET A 18 1.76 -2.29 16.24
N ILE A 19 1.88 -2.02 17.54
CA ILE A 19 2.39 -0.72 18.06
C ILE A 19 3.85 -0.50 17.64
N LYS A 20 4.70 -1.52 17.70
CA LYS A 20 6.09 -1.40 17.21
C LYS A 20 6.15 -1.01 15.73
N GLN A 21 5.27 -1.54 14.89
CA GLN A 21 5.18 -1.14 13.48
C GLN A 21 4.67 0.30 13.33
N PHE A 22 3.68 0.70 14.11
CA PHE A 22 3.17 2.07 14.16
C PHE A 22 4.29 3.07 14.47
N GLU A 23 5.11 2.82 15.49
CA GLU A 23 6.25 3.66 15.85
C GLU A 23 7.34 3.72 14.74
N GLN A 24 7.50 2.64 13.98
CA GLN A 24 8.40 2.68 12.83
C GLN A 24 7.90 3.60 11.72
N TRP A 25 6.58 3.66 11.51
CA TRP A 25 5.96 4.56 10.55
C TRP A 25 6.00 6.01 11.03
N PHE A 26 5.84 6.27 12.33
CA PHE A 26 5.88 7.62 12.89
C PHE A 26 7.09 8.43 12.43
N ARG A 27 8.28 7.84 12.45
CA ARG A 27 9.50 8.51 11.99
C ARG A 27 9.43 8.96 10.52
N CYS A 28 8.81 8.16 9.68
CA CYS A 28 8.62 8.49 8.27
C CYS A 28 7.57 9.58 8.09
N VAL A 29 6.43 9.45 8.78
CA VAL A 29 5.32 10.39 8.74
C VAL A 29 5.76 11.76 9.30
N ARG A 30 6.41 11.79 10.46
CA ARG A 30 6.94 13.02 11.06
C ARG A 30 7.86 13.78 10.10
N LYS A 31 8.85 13.09 9.52
CA LYS A 31 9.75 13.69 8.52
C LYS A 31 8.98 14.27 7.34
N SER A 32 7.96 13.58 6.86
CA SER A 32 7.19 13.99 5.68
C SER A 32 6.21 15.13 5.99
N ALA A 33 5.73 15.23 7.23
CA ALA A 33 4.81 16.26 7.69
C ALA A 33 5.51 17.58 8.09
N THR A 34 6.81 17.55 8.41
CA THR A 34 7.58 18.73 8.86
C THR A 34 7.38 20.00 8.01
N PRO A 35 7.23 19.95 6.66
CA PRO A 35 6.96 21.16 5.87
C PRO A 35 5.58 21.76 6.08
N HIS A 36 4.64 21.05 6.69
CA HIS A 36 3.22 21.40 6.74
C HIS A 36 2.72 21.67 8.15
N ILE A 37 3.40 21.17 9.19
CA ILE A 37 2.98 21.28 10.58
C ILE A 37 4.18 21.58 11.50
N THR A 38 3.89 22.19 12.65
CA THR A 38 4.88 22.43 13.69
C THR A 38 5.27 21.14 14.43
N SER A 39 6.36 21.17 15.19
CA SER A 39 6.76 20.03 16.03
C SER A 39 5.69 19.70 17.08
N GLU A 40 5.06 20.69 17.67
CA GLU A 40 3.97 20.51 18.65
C GLU A 40 2.75 19.86 18.01
N GLN A 41 2.34 20.31 16.80
CA GLN A 41 1.27 19.65 16.04
C GLN A 41 1.64 18.21 15.70
N SER A 42 2.91 17.94 15.36
CA SER A 42 3.37 16.58 15.05
C SER A 42 3.21 15.62 16.24
N GLU A 43 3.49 16.06 17.47
CA GLU A 43 3.26 15.24 18.68
C GLU A 43 1.76 15.02 18.93
N ARG A 44 0.92 16.06 18.78
CA ARG A 44 -0.55 15.88 18.88
C ARG A 44 -1.09 14.90 17.82
N VAL A 45 -0.64 15.03 16.57
CA VAL A 45 -1.00 14.10 15.49
C VAL A 45 -0.62 12.67 15.86
N HIS A 46 0.57 12.47 16.43
CA HIS A 46 1.03 11.15 16.86
C HIS A 46 0.12 10.55 17.94
N GLU A 47 -0.21 11.32 18.97
CA GLU A 47 -1.11 10.86 20.04
C GLU A 47 -2.52 10.53 19.53
N ILE A 48 -3.07 11.40 18.67
CA ILE A 48 -4.38 11.16 18.05
C ILE A 48 -4.34 9.91 17.17
N ALA A 49 -3.31 9.78 16.33
CA ALA A 49 -3.16 8.64 15.44
C ALA A 49 -2.95 7.33 16.22
N LEU A 50 -2.23 7.33 17.33
CA LEU A 50 -2.04 6.14 18.16
C LEU A 50 -3.38 5.64 18.71
N LYS A 51 -4.18 6.53 19.30
CA LYS A 51 -5.52 6.21 19.81
C LYS A 51 -6.43 5.68 18.71
N GLU A 52 -6.42 6.33 17.55
CA GLU A 52 -7.17 5.92 16.37
C GLU A 52 -6.73 4.53 15.88
N TYR A 53 -5.42 4.27 15.82
CA TYR A 53 -4.88 2.98 15.40
C TYR A 53 -5.29 1.85 16.35
N GLU A 54 -5.27 2.08 17.67
CA GLU A 54 -5.71 1.09 18.64
C GLU A 54 -7.19 0.69 18.46
N THR A 55 -8.05 1.62 18.06
CA THR A 55 -9.45 1.29 17.71
C THR A 55 -9.57 0.51 16.41
N LEU A 56 -8.67 0.73 15.45
CA LEU A 56 -8.68 0.06 14.15
C LEU A 56 -8.08 -1.34 14.18
N ILE A 57 -7.16 -1.66 15.10
CA ILE A 57 -6.49 -2.97 15.17
C ILE A 57 -7.48 -4.15 15.19
N PRO A 58 -8.54 -4.18 16.04
CA PRO A 58 -9.49 -5.29 16.07
C PRO A 58 -10.35 -5.39 14.80
N GLU A 59 -10.44 -4.32 14.00
CA GLU A 59 -11.24 -4.29 12.78
C GLU A 59 -10.48 -4.76 11.53
N ILE A 60 -9.16 -4.97 11.64
CA ILE A 60 -8.34 -5.43 10.51
C ILE A 60 -8.76 -6.86 10.11
N PRO A 61 -9.23 -7.07 8.87
CA PRO A 61 -9.65 -8.40 8.45
C PRO A 61 -8.45 -9.35 8.35
N TYR A 62 -8.64 -10.59 8.78
CA TYR A 62 -7.63 -11.61 8.58
C TYR A 62 -7.64 -12.10 7.12
N ILE A 63 -6.53 -11.91 6.42
CA ILE A 63 -6.35 -12.26 5.01
C ILE A 63 -5.24 -13.29 4.77
N GLY A 64 -4.87 -14.06 5.81
CA GLY A 64 -3.86 -15.11 5.73
C GLY A 64 -2.57 -14.82 6.52
N GLY A 65 -2.50 -13.71 7.23
CA GLY A 65 -1.40 -13.36 8.13
C GLY A 65 -0.03 -13.40 7.45
N LYS A 66 0.98 -13.94 8.12
CA LYS A 66 2.37 -14.00 7.62
C LYS A 66 2.53 -14.79 6.30
N LYS A 67 1.55 -15.64 5.94
CA LYS A 67 1.59 -16.46 4.71
C LYS A 67 1.21 -15.66 3.46
N VAL A 68 0.59 -14.50 3.62
CA VAL A 68 0.15 -13.61 2.53
C VAL A 68 0.87 -12.28 2.65
N ALA A 69 1.71 -11.96 1.68
CA ALA A 69 2.51 -10.72 1.68
C ALA A 69 1.65 -9.45 1.77
N GLY A 70 0.46 -9.46 1.16
CA GLY A 70 -0.51 -8.38 1.22
C GLY A 70 -0.96 -8.01 2.65
N THR A 71 -0.82 -8.92 3.63
CA THR A 71 -1.11 -8.61 5.04
C THR A 71 -0.28 -7.44 5.56
N ARG A 72 1.00 -7.35 5.19
CA ARG A 72 1.84 -6.22 5.58
C ARG A 72 1.40 -4.91 4.95
N ASN A 73 0.96 -4.98 3.69
CA ASN A 73 0.46 -3.80 2.98
C ASN A 73 -0.83 -3.30 3.64
N LEU A 74 -1.76 -4.21 3.97
CA LEU A 74 -2.98 -3.88 4.69
C LEU A 74 -2.68 -3.25 6.06
N VAL A 75 -1.83 -3.87 6.88
CA VAL A 75 -1.46 -3.32 8.20
C VAL A 75 -0.82 -1.94 8.06
N GLY A 76 0.10 -1.77 7.12
CA GLY A 76 0.72 -0.46 6.85
C GLY A 76 -0.28 0.60 6.42
N SER A 77 -1.28 0.24 5.60
CA SER A 77 -2.34 1.16 5.20
C SER A 77 -3.26 1.54 6.36
N VAL A 78 -3.54 0.63 7.30
CA VAL A 78 -4.33 0.95 8.50
C VAL A 78 -3.59 1.92 9.42
N ILE A 79 -2.27 1.77 9.57
CA ILE A 79 -1.44 2.76 10.28
C ILE A 79 -1.57 4.14 9.61
N LEU A 80 -1.47 4.18 8.28
CA LEU A 80 -1.61 5.45 7.53
C LEU A 80 -3.02 6.02 7.63
N LEU A 81 -4.08 5.20 7.70
CA LEU A 81 -5.44 5.68 7.94
C LEU A 81 -5.56 6.41 9.28
N ALA A 82 -4.94 5.88 10.34
CA ALA A 82 -4.92 6.54 11.64
C ALA A 82 -4.25 7.92 11.56
N TYR A 83 -3.12 8.04 10.86
CA TYR A 83 -2.46 9.33 10.63
C TYR A 83 -3.29 10.27 9.74
N ILE A 84 -3.93 9.76 8.69
CA ILE A 84 -4.81 10.54 7.81
C ILE A 84 -5.91 11.21 8.64
N ARG A 85 -6.59 10.45 9.49
CA ARG A 85 -7.64 10.98 10.38
C ARG A 85 -7.11 11.99 11.41
N ALA A 86 -5.89 11.77 11.91
CA ALA A 86 -5.24 12.73 12.80
C ALA A 86 -4.92 14.05 12.08
N PHE A 87 -4.43 14.00 10.84
CA PHE A 87 -4.18 15.19 10.02
C PHE A 87 -5.48 15.92 9.63
N GLU A 88 -6.57 15.19 9.34
CA GLU A 88 -7.89 15.81 9.13
C GLU A 88 -8.36 16.59 10.37
N LYS A 89 -8.15 16.04 11.57
CA LYS A 89 -8.48 16.73 12.84
C LYS A 89 -7.63 17.98 13.08
N GLU A 90 -6.39 18.02 12.56
CA GLU A 90 -5.54 19.23 12.58
C GLU A 90 -5.84 20.20 11.40
N GLY A 91 -6.87 19.91 10.59
CA GLY A 91 -7.36 20.81 9.54
C GLY A 91 -6.53 20.80 8.24
N LEU A 92 -5.69 19.78 8.01
CA LEU A 92 -4.94 19.70 6.77
C LEU A 92 -5.87 19.31 5.60
N SER A 93 -5.61 19.90 4.42
CA SER A 93 -6.35 19.55 3.21
C SER A 93 -6.01 18.14 2.72
N GLU A 94 -6.95 17.52 2.01
CA GLU A 94 -6.76 16.19 1.41
C GLU A 94 -5.48 16.10 0.58
N ARG A 95 -5.18 17.14 -0.21
CA ARG A 95 -3.98 17.19 -1.05
C ARG A 95 -2.69 17.17 -0.24
N VAL A 96 -2.62 17.93 0.85
CA VAL A 96 -1.47 17.97 1.76
C VAL A 96 -1.31 16.61 2.46
N ILE A 97 -2.40 16.03 2.92
CA ILE A 97 -2.40 14.69 3.52
C ILE A 97 -1.90 13.65 2.52
N GLY A 98 -2.38 13.70 1.27
CA GLY A 98 -1.92 12.82 0.19
C GLY A 98 -0.42 12.95 -0.08
N GLU A 99 0.12 14.17 -0.07
CA GLU A 99 1.55 14.42 -0.21
C GLU A 99 2.35 13.80 0.95
N ILE A 100 1.89 14.00 2.19
CA ILE A 100 2.52 13.43 3.38
C ILE A 100 2.52 11.90 3.29
N VAL A 101 1.41 11.29 2.89
CA VAL A 101 1.28 9.83 2.71
C VAL A 101 2.30 9.33 1.69
N TYR A 102 2.37 9.95 0.50
CA TYR A 102 3.33 9.58 -0.53
C TYR A 102 4.79 9.70 -0.05
N LYS A 103 5.14 10.86 0.53
CA LYS A 103 6.49 11.09 1.06
C LYS A 103 6.84 10.14 2.20
N SER A 104 5.85 9.71 2.99
CA SER A 104 6.04 8.71 4.05
C SER A 104 6.40 7.34 3.49
N PHE A 105 5.78 6.91 2.39
CA PHE A 105 6.22 5.71 1.66
C PHE A 105 7.64 5.86 1.12
N ASP A 106 7.96 7.01 0.52
CA ASP A 106 9.31 7.26 0.01
C ASP A 106 10.37 7.18 1.12
N ALA A 107 10.12 7.82 2.26
CA ALA A 107 10.97 7.74 3.43
C ALA A 107 11.06 6.31 4.00
N PHE A 108 9.97 5.55 3.99
CA PHE A 108 9.92 4.18 4.47
C PHE A 108 10.78 3.25 3.61
N PHE A 109 10.62 3.30 2.28
CA PHE A 109 11.38 2.45 1.37
C PHE A 109 12.84 2.90 1.22
N ALA A 110 13.15 4.18 1.40
CA ALA A 110 14.53 4.69 1.43
C ALA A 110 15.40 4.02 2.50
N ARG A 111 14.80 3.42 3.54
CA ARG A 111 15.52 2.65 4.58
C ARG A 111 16.14 1.35 4.05
N ILE A 112 15.66 0.83 2.94
CA ILE A 112 16.28 -0.34 2.27
C ILE A 112 17.58 0.16 1.61
N PRO A 113 18.76 -0.40 1.90
CA PRO A 113 19.97 -0.02 1.19
C PRO A 113 19.85 -0.27 -0.33
N ALA A 114 20.34 0.68 -1.15
CA ALA A 114 20.13 0.64 -2.61
C ALA A 114 20.63 -0.65 -3.26
N VAL A 115 21.77 -1.17 -2.79
CA VAL A 115 22.36 -2.42 -3.30
C VAL A 115 21.42 -3.60 -3.08
N PHE A 116 20.85 -3.75 -1.89
CA PHE A 116 19.89 -4.82 -1.59
C PHE A 116 18.58 -4.65 -2.36
N GLY A 117 18.09 -3.41 -2.48
CA GLY A 117 16.92 -3.12 -3.30
C GLY A 117 17.13 -3.54 -4.76
N THR A 118 18.23 -3.12 -5.35
CA THR A 118 18.57 -3.47 -6.75
C THR A 118 18.75 -4.99 -6.94
N LEU A 119 19.36 -5.67 -5.99
CA LEU A 119 19.51 -7.14 -6.06
C LEU A 119 18.14 -7.83 -6.01
N ALA A 120 17.28 -7.43 -5.08
CA ALA A 120 15.91 -7.95 -4.98
C ALA A 120 15.10 -7.68 -6.26
N GLY A 121 15.25 -6.48 -6.84
CA GLY A 121 14.62 -6.13 -8.12
C GLY A 121 15.08 -6.99 -9.29
N LYS A 122 16.37 -7.26 -9.40
CA LYS A 122 16.90 -8.19 -10.43
C LYS A 122 16.31 -9.59 -10.28
N LEU A 123 16.17 -10.09 -9.06
CA LEU A 123 15.57 -11.40 -8.79
C LEU A 123 14.10 -11.49 -9.24
N MET A 124 13.38 -10.39 -9.26
CA MET A 124 11.98 -10.35 -9.69
C MET A 124 11.78 -10.77 -11.17
N PHE A 125 12.82 -10.61 -11.99
CA PHE A 125 12.76 -10.91 -13.43
C PHE A 125 13.42 -12.25 -13.84
N VAL A 126 13.91 -13.05 -12.90
CA VAL A 126 14.41 -14.38 -13.23
C VAL A 126 13.25 -15.36 -13.47
N PRO A 127 13.35 -16.25 -14.45
CA PRO A 127 12.22 -17.08 -14.90
C PRO A 127 11.56 -17.91 -13.78
N TRP A 128 12.39 -18.49 -12.88
CA TRP A 128 11.84 -19.26 -11.76
C TRP A 128 11.04 -18.40 -10.78
N TYR A 129 11.46 -17.14 -10.56
CA TYR A 129 10.74 -16.21 -9.70
C TYR A 129 9.41 -15.78 -10.31
N VAL A 130 9.39 -15.46 -11.61
CA VAL A 130 8.16 -15.13 -12.36
C VAL A 130 7.18 -16.29 -12.28
N LYS A 131 7.62 -17.53 -12.50
CA LYS A 131 6.80 -18.75 -12.34
C LYS A 131 6.27 -18.90 -10.91
N LYS A 132 7.11 -18.63 -9.90
CA LYS A 132 6.71 -18.64 -8.48
C LYS A 132 5.67 -17.57 -8.18
N ARG A 133 5.81 -16.36 -8.75
CA ARG A 133 4.82 -15.26 -8.60
C ARG A 133 3.46 -15.67 -9.13
N LYS A 134 3.40 -16.22 -10.36
CA LYS A 134 2.16 -16.74 -10.94
C LYS A 134 1.47 -17.73 -10.00
N LYS A 135 2.18 -18.76 -9.57
CA LYS A 135 1.63 -19.75 -8.61
C LYS A 135 1.20 -19.14 -7.28
N THR A 136 1.89 -18.09 -6.82
CA THR A 136 1.53 -17.40 -5.58
C THR A 136 0.23 -16.62 -5.74
N MET A 137 0.03 -15.93 -6.88
CA MET A 137 -1.22 -15.24 -7.18
C MET A 137 -2.41 -16.21 -7.23
N GLU A 138 -2.26 -17.32 -7.96
CA GLU A 138 -3.27 -18.38 -8.05
C GLU A 138 -3.63 -18.94 -6.65
N ARG A 139 -2.61 -19.22 -5.83
CA ARG A 139 -2.82 -19.70 -4.46
C ARG A 139 -3.52 -18.68 -3.58
N VAL A 140 -3.16 -17.41 -3.67
CA VAL A 140 -3.76 -16.35 -2.83
C VAL A 140 -5.20 -16.09 -3.27
N ALA A 141 -5.49 -16.10 -4.58
CA ALA A 141 -6.83 -15.95 -5.11
C ALA A 141 -7.77 -17.10 -4.70
N ALA A 142 -7.24 -18.30 -4.45
CA ALA A 142 -8.00 -19.46 -3.98
C ALA A 142 -8.24 -19.47 -2.47
N LEU A 143 -7.71 -18.51 -1.71
CA LEU A 143 -7.95 -18.44 -0.26
C LEU A 143 -9.39 -17.97 0.05
N PRO A 144 -10.00 -18.49 1.13
CA PRO A 144 -11.41 -18.20 1.46
C PRO A 144 -11.61 -16.82 2.14
N TYR A 145 -10.72 -15.87 1.92
CA TYR A 145 -10.76 -14.56 2.57
C TYR A 145 -11.38 -13.52 1.64
N THR A 146 -12.67 -13.24 1.81
CA THR A 146 -13.44 -12.27 1.01
C THR A 146 -12.89 -10.85 1.10
N GLU A 147 -12.28 -10.50 2.25
CA GLU A 147 -11.64 -9.20 2.47
C GLU A 147 -10.19 -9.14 1.96
N GLY A 148 -9.73 -10.18 1.27
CA GLY A 148 -8.35 -10.30 0.80
C GLY A 148 -8.06 -9.54 -0.50
N PHE A 149 -6.88 -9.84 -1.06
CA PHE A 149 -6.49 -9.42 -2.39
C PHE A 149 -6.75 -10.56 -3.38
N VAL A 150 -7.34 -10.21 -4.53
CA VAL A 150 -7.45 -11.12 -5.67
C VAL A 150 -6.65 -10.52 -6.83
N SER A 151 -5.80 -11.31 -7.43
CA SER A 151 -5.00 -10.87 -8.56
C SER A 151 -4.70 -12.00 -9.53
N SER A 152 -4.57 -11.67 -10.81
CA SER A 152 -4.22 -12.56 -11.90
C SER A 152 -2.87 -12.18 -12.51
N PHE A 153 -2.17 -13.17 -13.03
CA PHE A 153 -0.90 -12.98 -13.74
C PHE A 153 -1.19 -12.62 -15.20
N VAL A 154 -0.51 -11.58 -15.70
CA VAL A 154 -0.61 -11.14 -17.10
C VAL A 154 0.71 -11.44 -17.81
N PRO A 155 0.72 -12.36 -18.79
CA PRO A 155 1.90 -12.58 -19.63
C PRO A 155 2.08 -11.41 -20.61
N CYS A 156 3.31 -11.06 -20.92
CA CYS A 156 3.59 -10.11 -22.00
C CYS A 156 3.53 -10.80 -23.35
N VAL A 157 2.86 -10.20 -24.31
CA VAL A 157 2.75 -10.70 -25.69
C VAL A 157 3.56 -9.88 -26.66
N ASP A 158 3.67 -8.57 -26.46
CA ASP A 158 4.28 -7.59 -27.35
C ASP A 158 5.68 -7.13 -26.95
N GLY A 159 6.20 -7.62 -25.83
CA GLY A 159 7.54 -7.24 -25.33
C GLY A 159 7.58 -5.89 -24.58
N SER A 160 6.47 -5.21 -24.39
CA SER A 160 6.41 -3.89 -23.72
C SER A 160 6.73 -3.96 -22.22
N PHE A 161 6.57 -5.13 -21.60
CA PHE A 161 6.92 -5.41 -20.20
C PHE A 161 7.42 -6.87 -20.07
N VAL A 162 7.86 -7.30 -18.90
CA VAL A 162 8.29 -8.69 -18.67
C VAL A 162 7.11 -9.54 -18.19
N PHE A 163 6.32 -9.04 -17.26
CA PHE A 163 5.05 -9.62 -16.80
C PHE A 163 4.19 -8.54 -16.16
N GLY A 164 2.91 -8.82 -16.05
CA GLY A 164 1.95 -7.97 -15.34
C GLY A 164 1.21 -8.70 -14.24
N GLN A 165 0.46 -7.93 -13.50
CA GLN A 165 -0.48 -8.38 -12.48
C GLN A 165 -1.69 -7.48 -12.53
N ASP A 166 -2.88 -8.05 -12.77
CA ASP A 166 -4.14 -7.35 -12.62
C ASP A 166 -4.72 -7.67 -11.24
N VAL A 167 -4.94 -6.65 -10.44
CA VAL A 167 -5.58 -6.78 -9.12
C VAL A 167 -7.05 -6.43 -9.29
N SER A 168 -7.93 -7.41 -9.11
CA SER A 168 -9.39 -7.23 -9.21
C SER A 168 -10.07 -7.00 -7.87
N GLU A 169 -9.42 -7.38 -6.75
CA GLU A 169 -9.89 -7.06 -5.41
C GLU A 169 -8.73 -6.59 -4.54
N CYS A 170 -8.96 -5.51 -3.81
CA CYS A 170 -7.94 -4.87 -2.96
C CYS A 170 -8.43 -4.76 -1.52
N ALA A 171 -7.77 -5.46 -0.60
CA ALA A 171 -8.08 -5.42 0.84
C ALA A 171 -7.97 -4.00 1.41
N ILE A 172 -7.04 -3.19 0.92
CA ILE A 172 -6.86 -1.80 1.34
C ILE A 172 -8.07 -0.96 0.91
N HIS A 173 -8.49 -1.07 -0.35
CA HIS A 173 -9.67 -0.37 -0.84
C HIS A 173 -10.92 -0.74 -0.04
N LYS A 174 -11.18 -2.05 0.17
CA LYS A 174 -12.31 -2.52 0.98
C LYS A 174 -12.29 -1.93 2.38
N PHE A 175 -11.13 -1.97 3.04
CA PHE A 175 -10.96 -1.42 4.39
C PHE A 175 -11.22 0.09 4.44
N TYR A 176 -10.67 0.85 3.49
CA TYR A 176 -10.85 2.31 3.43
C TYR A 176 -12.29 2.72 3.10
N VAL A 177 -12.98 1.97 2.23
CA VAL A 177 -14.42 2.18 1.97
C VAL A 177 -15.25 1.94 3.23
N LYS A 178 -15.00 0.83 3.94
CA LYS A 178 -15.67 0.52 5.22
C LYS A 178 -15.50 1.62 6.28
N HIS A 179 -14.39 2.35 6.22
CA HIS A 179 -14.03 3.40 7.18
C HIS A 179 -14.21 4.83 6.65
N ASP A 180 -15.02 5.03 5.60
CA ASP A 180 -15.35 6.35 5.01
C ASP A 180 -14.13 7.15 4.54
N ALA A 181 -13.06 6.45 4.17
CA ALA A 181 -11.79 7.05 3.76
C ALA A 181 -11.42 6.77 2.29
N ARG A 182 -12.40 6.38 1.44
CA ARG A 182 -12.20 6.03 0.04
C ARG A 182 -11.39 7.07 -0.73
N LYS A 183 -11.62 8.37 -0.48
CA LYS A 183 -10.93 9.50 -1.14
C LYS A 183 -9.40 9.44 -1.03
N TYR A 184 -8.86 8.77 0.00
CA TYR A 184 -7.42 8.62 0.21
C TYR A 184 -6.80 7.39 -0.47
N VAL A 185 -7.61 6.46 -0.99
CA VAL A 185 -7.07 5.26 -1.65
C VAL A 185 -6.16 5.59 -2.83
N PRO A 186 -6.48 6.56 -3.72
CA PRO A 186 -5.58 6.95 -4.80
C PRO A 186 -4.17 7.34 -4.31
N TYR A 187 -4.08 8.10 -3.21
CA TYR A 187 -2.81 8.50 -2.62
C TYR A 187 -2.02 7.33 -2.03
N LEU A 188 -2.70 6.34 -1.44
CA LEU A 188 -2.05 5.10 -0.99
C LEU A 188 -1.49 4.29 -2.16
N CYS A 189 -2.21 4.24 -3.27
CA CYS A 189 -1.75 3.56 -4.48
C CYS A 189 -0.44 4.15 -5.02
N LEU A 190 -0.18 5.45 -4.78
CA LEU A 190 1.10 6.07 -5.15
C LEU A 190 2.31 5.48 -4.39
N GLY A 191 2.09 4.80 -3.27
CA GLY A 191 3.15 4.11 -2.52
C GLY A 191 3.89 3.02 -3.29
N ASP A 192 3.31 2.52 -4.39
CA ASP A 192 3.96 1.57 -5.29
C ASP A 192 5.17 2.19 -6.02
N TYR A 193 5.08 3.48 -6.39
CA TYR A 193 6.15 4.17 -7.11
C TYR A 193 7.46 4.23 -6.32
N PRO A 194 7.52 4.73 -5.07
CA PRO A 194 8.76 4.72 -4.29
C PRO A 194 9.25 3.32 -3.98
N MET A 195 8.35 2.33 -3.81
CA MET A 195 8.72 0.95 -3.59
C MET A 195 9.48 0.39 -4.80
N PHE A 196 8.88 0.45 -6.00
CA PHE A 196 9.50 -0.10 -7.21
C PHE A 196 10.72 0.70 -7.66
N ARG A 197 10.73 2.02 -7.46
CA ARG A 197 11.91 2.86 -7.67
C ARG A 197 13.06 2.40 -6.79
N ARG A 198 12.81 2.12 -5.51
CA ARG A 198 13.86 1.63 -4.58
C ARG A 198 14.39 0.27 -4.95
N LEU A 199 13.56 -0.59 -5.53
CA LEU A 199 13.95 -1.91 -6.02
C LEU A 199 14.62 -1.86 -7.41
N ASN A 200 14.70 -0.70 -8.05
CA ASN A 200 15.18 -0.54 -9.42
C ASN A 200 14.40 -1.41 -10.43
N ILE A 201 13.07 -1.40 -10.28
CA ILE A 201 12.12 -2.10 -11.14
C ILE A 201 11.37 -1.03 -11.93
N GLY A 202 11.29 -1.15 -13.25
CA GLY A 202 10.40 -0.34 -14.08
C GLY A 202 8.95 -0.78 -13.85
N PHE A 203 8.14 0.12 -13.33
CA PHE A 203 6.73 -0.08 -13.02
C PHE A 203 5.89 0.98 -13.71
N PHE A 204 4.78 0.57 -14.29
CA PHE A 204 3.75 1.48 -14.81
C PHE A 204 2.38 0.82 -14.74
N ARG A 205 1.35 1.62 -14.75
CA ARG A 205 -0.06 1.23 -14.82
C ARG A 205 -0.88 2.37 -15.38
N THR A 206 -2.09 2.08 -15.84
CA THR A 206 -3.03 3.07 -16.39
C THR A 206 -4.34 3.09 -15.62
N LYS A 207 -4.62 2.07 -14.81
CA LYS A 207 -5.87 1.87 -14.08
C LYS A 207 -5.63 1.55 -12.62
N THR A 208 -6.49 2.04 -11.74
CA THR A 208 -6.52 1.63 -10.33
C THR A 208 -7.96 1.55 -9.79
N ILE A 209 -8.21 0.55 -8.95
CA ILE A 209 -9.46 0.44 -8.18
C ILE A 209 -9.67 1.70 -7.32
N GLY A 210 -8.60 2.34 -6.88
CA GLY A 210 -8.65 3.59 -6.13
C GLY A 210 -9.34 4.72 -6.87
N HIS A 211 -9.19 4.79 -8.20
CA HIS A 211 -9.85 5.75 -9.08
C HIS A 211 -11.20 5.26 -9.62
N GLY A 212 -11.64 4.05 -9.27
CA GLY A 212 -12.92 3.50 -9.71
C GLY A 212 -12.83 2.51 -10.86
N ASP A 213 -11.62 2.21 -11.36
CA ASP A 213 -11.47 1.18 -12.38
C ASP A 213 -11.78 -0.22 -11.82
N ALA A 214 -12.14 -1.13 -12.70
CA ALA A 214 -12.42 -2.53 -12.34
C ALA A 214 -11.18 -3.29 -11.85
N VAL A 215 -9.98 -2.84 -12.24
CA VAL A 215 -8.70 -3.48 -11.90
C VAL A 215 -7.59 -2.45 -11.71
N CYS A 216 -6.55 -2.85 -10.95
CA CYS A 216 -5.25 -2.16 -11.02
C CYS A 216 -4.34 -2.96 -11.97
N ASP A 217 -3.91 -2.36 -13.07
CA ASP A 217 -3.15 -3.00 -14.14
C ASP A 217 -1.63 -2.81 -13.97
N PHE A 218 -1.03 -3.53 -13.05
CA PHE A 218 0.42 -3.46 -12.82
C PHE A 218 1.21 -4.07 -13.97
N ARG A 219 2.19 -3.33 -14.51
CA ARG A 219 3.12 -3.82 -15.54
C ARG A 219 4.55 -3.59 -15.09
N PHE A 220 5.38 -4.63 -15.22
CA PHE A 220 6.75 -4.65 -14.72
C PHE A 220 7.75 -4.90 -15.84
N LYS A 221 8.78 -4.06 -15.89
CA LYS A 221 9.91 -4.17 -16.83
C LYS A 221 11.24 -3.92 -16.11
N LYS A 222 12.34 -4.28 -16.75
CA LYS A 222 13.66 -3.89 -16.25
C LYS A 222 13.82 -2.37 -16.36
N GLY A 223 14.48 -1.75 -15.40
CA GLY A 223 14.71 -0.32 -15.38
C GLY A 223 14.21 0.36 -14.12
N LYS A 224 14.06 1.68 -14.16
CA LYS A 224 13.63 2.49 -13.03
C LYS A 224 12.18 2.89 -13.18
N THR A 225 11.51 3.04 -12.05
CA THR A 225 10.20 3.67 -11.94
C THR A 225 10.38 5.17 -11.76
N GLU A 226 9.56 5.96 -12.43
CA GLU A 226 9.50 7.41 -12.30
C GLU A 226 8.94 7.85 -10.95
N SER A 227 8.94 9.16 -10.68
CA SER A 227 8.28 9.70 -9.49
C SER A 227 6.76 9.53 -9.60
N GLY A 228 6.13 9.12 -8.53
CA GLY A 228 4.67 9.13 -8.40
C GLY A 228 4.12 10.47 -7.89
N TRP A 229 4.96 11.49 -7.73
CA TRP A 229 4.54 12.80 -7.26
C TRP A 229 5.20 13.92 -8.08
N PRO A 230 4.47 14.95 -8.53
CA PRO A 230 3.00 15.11 -8.37
C PRO A 230 2.22 14.12 -9.25
N PRO A 231 1.05 13.62 -8.79
CA PRO A 231 0.38 12.50 -9.44
C PRO A 231 -0.35 12.85 -10.74
N GLU A 232 -0.57 14.12 -11.02
CA GLU A 232 -1.30 14.61 -12.21
C GLU A 232 -0.64 14.20 -13.54
N ASN A 233 0.64 13.82 -13.48
CA ASN A 233 1.38 13.35 -14.67
C ASN A 233 1.24 11.84 -14.90
N LEU A 234 0.59 11.12 -13.98
CA LEU A 234 0.43 9.67 -14.07
C LEU A 234 -0.81 9.30 -14.90
N ALA A 235 -0.68 8.27 -15.72
CA ALA A 235 -1.77 7.85 -16.62
C ALA A 235 -3.04 7.47 -15.83
N GLU A 236 -2.90 6.71 -14.73
CA GLU A 236 -4.02 6.34 -13.88
C GLU A 236 -4.68 7.51 -13.15
N TRP A 237 -3.99 8.66 -13.04
CA TRP A 237 -4.54 9.87 -12.43
C TRP A 237 -5.27 10.74 -13.44
N GLN A 238 -4.85 10.69 -14.71
CA GLN A 238 -5.49 11.45 -15.81
C GLN A 238 -6.82 10.84 -16.23
N GLY A 239 -6.95 9.49 -16.22
CA GLY A 239 -8.17 8.77 -16.62
C GLY A 239 -9.35 8.94 -15.67
N SER A 240 -9.13 9.41 -14.43
CA SER A 240 -10.18 9.51 -13.38
C SER A 240 -11.01 10.80 -13.43
N ARG A 241 -10.78 11.70 -14.40
CA ARG A 241 -11.44 13.03 -14.47
C ARG A 241 -12.71 13.07 -15.34
N GLU A 242 -13.11 11.94 -15.91
CA GLU A 242 -14.28 11.88 -16.81
C GLU A 242 -15.51 11.16 -16.23
N ASN A 243 -15.60 10.98 -14.88
CA ASN A 243 -16.80 10.40 -14.24
C ASN A 243 -17.27 11.25 -13.06
#